data_51ccdc10d31a27cb3687e0f7a1136356
#
_entry.id   51ccdc10d31a27cb3687e0f7a1136356
#
_cell.length_a   1.000
_cell.length_b   1.000
_cell.length_c   1.000
_cell.angle_alpha   90.00
_cell.angle_beta   90.00
_cell.angle_gamma   90.00
#
_symmetry.space_group_name_H-M   'P 1'
#
loop_
_entity.id
_entity.type
_entity.pdbx_description
1 polymer ?
#
loop_
_entity_poly.entity_id
_entity_poly.type
_entity_poly.pdbx_seq_one_letter_code
_entity_poly.pdbx_strand_id
1 'polypeptide(L)'
;MRRLELVGLTEDVLRRYPIELSGGMKQRMVMVLSTLLNPSLLIADEITSALDVSTQKAVAGMLVEFRERGFVKSMIVITHDISILYQVADTILVMYAGQLAEKAPAGVIIDAPRHPYTKLLISSLPEVGIRYGDKRLVGIPGAPPTLLEPPQGCRFRDRCPLATAQCKKQPPFVRVAPDHFVACWEEAA
;
A
#
# COMPACT_ATOMS: atom_id res chain seq x y z
N MET A 1 -13.68 13.54 -22.67
CA MET A 1 -13.85 14.82 -21.97
C MET A 1 -14.01 14.64 -20.46
N ARG A 2 -15.08 14.05 -19.94
CA ARG A 2 -15.34 13.89 -18.48
C ARG A 2 -14.16 13.38 -17.63
N ARG A 3 -13.28 12.49 -18.18
CA ARG A 3 -12.12 11.98 -17.43
C ARG A 3 -10.95 12.96 -17.36
N LEU A 4 -10.74 13.79 -18.38
CA LEU A 4 -9.69 14.81 -18.36
C LEU A 4 -10.01 15.88 -17.31
N GLU A 5 -11.26 16.35 -17.28
CA GLU A 5 -11.74 17.31 -16.29
C GLU A 5 -11.57 16.78 -14.86
N LEU A 6 -11.86 15.49 -14.64
CA LEU A 6 -11.76 14.82 -13.36
C LEU A 6 -10.33 14.77 -12.82
N VAL A 7 -9.35 14.60 -13.69
CA VAL A 7 -7.94 14.63 -13.31
C VAL A 7 -7.34 16.05 -13.42
N GLY A 8 -8.17 17.08 -13.65
CA GLY A 8 -7.72 18.47 -13.75
C GLY A 8 -6.81 18.73 -14.95
N LEU A 9 -7.04 18.04 -16.07
CA LEU A 9 -6.35 18.27 -17.34
C LEU A 9 -7.32 18.94 -18.34
N THR A 10 -6.80 19.91 -19.08
CA THR A 10 -7.50 20.59 -20.14
C THR A 10 -7.33 19.85 -21.47
N GLU A 11 -8.22 20.10 -22.44
CA GLU A 11 -8.22 19.42 -23.74
C GLU A 11 -6.96 19.63 -24.56
N ASP A 12 -6.25 20.72 -24.32
CA ASP A 12 -4.99 21.05 -25.02
C ASP A 12 -3.91 19.97 -24.84
N VAL A 13 -3.95 19.19 -23.73
CA VAL A 13 -3.01 18.08 -23.52
C VAL A 13 -3.10 17.01 -24.61
N LEU A 14 -4.27 16.86 -25.25
CA LEU A 14 -4.46 15.87 -26.33
C LEU A 14 -3.69 16.22 -27.61
N ARG A 15 -3.21 17.46 -27.71
CA ARG A 15 -2.42 17.96 -28.86
C ARG A 15 -0.94 18.05 -28.54
N ARG A 16 -0.53 17.75 -27.29
CA ARG A 16 0.85 17.83 -26.83
C ARG A 16 1.56 16.48 -26.95
N TYR A 17 2.83 16.53 -27.22
CA TYR A 17 3.68 15.37 -27.12
C TYR A 17 3.98 15.05 -25.64
N PRO A 18 4.24 13.76 -25.30
CA PRO A 18 4.56 13.39 -23.90
C PRO A 18 5.73 14.16 -23.29
N ILE A 19 6.71 14.59 -24.09
CA ILE A 19 7.85 15.40 -23.63
C ILE A 19 7.46 16.80 -23.17
N GLU A 20 6.34 17.31 -23.64
CA GLU A 20 5.81 18.64 -23.31
C GLU A 20 4.94 18.63 -22.04
N LEU A 21 4.70 17.44 -21.46
CA LEU A 21 3.91 17.25 -20.24
C LEU A 21 4.82 17.16 -19.02
N SER A 22 4.43 17.81 -17.92
CA SER A 22 5.07 17.59 -16.62
C SER A 22 4.88 16.15 -16.13
N GLY A 23 5.68 15.70 -15.17
CA GLY A 23 5.56 14.35 -14.59
C GLY A 23 4.15 14.07 -14.06
N GLY A 24 3.56 15.00 -13.31
CA GLY A 24 2.21 14.86 -12.80
C GLY A 24 1.13 14.87 -13.89
N MET A 25 1.31 15.62 -14.97
CA MET A 25 0.40 15.57 -16.13
C MET A 25 0.48 14.22 -16.85
N LYS A 26 1.68 13.66 -17.02
CA LYS A 26 1.88 12.33 -17.60
C LYS A 26 1.14 11.26 -16.78
N GLN A 27 1.31 11.26 -15.47
CA GLN A 27 0.63 10.30 -14.58
C GLN A 27 -0.88 10.41 -14.68
N ARG A 28 -1.43 11.62 -14.60
CA ARG A 28 -2.88 11.85 -14.76
C ARG A 28 -3.37 11.40 -16.14
N MET A 29 -2.61 11.63 -17.19
CA MET A 29 -2.96 11.13 -18.52
C MET A 29 -2.94 9.60 -18.58
N VAL A 30 -1.94 8.93 -17.97
CA VAL A 30 -1.91 7.46 -17.87
C VAL A 30 -3.15 6.93 -17.16
N MET A 31 -3.59 7.57 -16.06
CA MET A 31 -4.82 7.18 -15.35
C MET A 31 -6.05 7.33 -16.25
N VAL A 32 -6.15 8.41 -17.04
CA VAL A 32 -7.23 8.59 -18.02
C VAL A 32 -7.21 7.45 -19.04
N LEU A 33 -6.04 7.18 -19.65
CA LEU A 33 -5.87 6.13 -20.67
C LEU A 33 -6.23 4.74 -20.12
N SER A 34 -5.75 4.40 -18.92
CA SER A 34 -5.99 3.11 -18.27
C SER A 34 -7.47 2.85 -17.98
N THR A 35 -8.27 3.90 -17.87
CA THR A 35 -9.70 3.78 -17.54
C THR A 35 -10.65 3.99 -18.73
N LEU A 36 -10.13 4.31 -19.92
CA LEU A 36 -10.96 4.66 -21.09
C LEU A 36 -12.03 3.62 -21.43
N LEU A 37 -11.69 2.34 -21.29
CA LEU A 37 -12.56 1.21 -21.64
C LEU A 37 -13.37 0.67 -20.45
N ASN A 38 -13.45 1.41 -19.33
CA ASN A 38 -14.12 0.97 -18.08
C ASN A 38 -13.68 -0.43 -17.65
N PRO A 39 -12.41 -0.65 -17.34
CA PRO A 39 -11.90 -1.96 -16.97
C PRO A 39 -12.59 -2.50 -15.72
N SER A 40 -12.76 -3.82 -15.65
CA SER A 40 -13.28 -4.47 -14.45
C SER A 40 -12.26 -4.45 -13.31
N LEU A 41 -10.98 -4.45 -13.63
CA LEU A 41 -9.87 -4.38 -12.67
C LEU A 41 -8.83 -3.36 -13.16
N LEU A 42 -8.43 -2.45 -12.28
CA LEU A 42 -7.29 -1.55 -12.44
C LEU A 42 -6.19 -1.97 -11.48
N ILE A 43 -4.97 -2.15 -11.99
CA ILE A 43 -3.77 -2.36 -11.16
C ILE A 43 -2.95 -1.08 -11.18
N ALA A 44 -2.76 -0.47 -10.02
CA ALA A 44 -2.00 0.75 -9.81
C ALA A 44 -0.74 0.41 -9.03
N ASP A 45 0.39 0.28 -9.73
CA ASP A 45 1.67 -0.14 -9.14
C ASP A 45 2.58 1.09 -9.00
N GLU A 46 2.89 1.44 -7.73
CA GLU A 46 3.79 2.55 -7.34
C GLU A 46 3.50 3.89 -8.03
N ILE A 47 2.22 4.18 -8.32
CA ILE A 47 1.82 5.37 -9.10
C ILE A 47 2.09 6.71 -8.40
N THR A 48 2.50 6.68 -7.14
CA THR A 48 2.76 7.87 -6.32
C THR A 48 4.22 8.04 -5.91
N SER A 49 5.11 7.09 -6.24
CA SER A 49 6.48 7.01 -5.74
C SER A 49 7.38 8.21 -6.08
N ALA A 50 7.07 8.95 -7.14
CA ALA A 50 7.85 10.12 -7.60
C ALA A 50 7.13 11.47 -7.36
N LEU A 51 6.10 11.49 -6.51
CA LEU A 51 5.27 12.67 -6.28
C LEU A 51 5.48 13.26 -4.89
N ASP A 52 5.30 14.58 -4.78
CA ASP A 52 5.18 15.25 -3.49
C ASP A 52 3.87 14.87 -2.78
N VAL A 53 3.83 15.06 -1.45
CA VAL A 53 2.71 14.63 -0.59
C VAL A 53 1.36 15.22 -1.03
N SER A 54 1.33 16.46 -1.52
CA SER A 54 0.08 17.08 -1.97
C SER A 54 -0.45 16.43 -3.24
N THR A 55 0.43 16.12 -4.17
CA THR A 55 0.10 15.43 -5.42
C THR A 55 -0.28 13.96 -5.17
N GLN A 56 0.37 13.29 -4.22
CA GLN A 56 0.00 11.93 -3.79
C GLN A 56 -1.45 11.88 -3.29
N LYS A 57 -1.85 12.81 -2.43
CA LYS A 57 -3.24 12.92 -1.94
C LYS A 57 -4.23 13.17 -3.07
N ALA A 58 -3.88 14.04 -4.02
CA ALA A 58 -4.73 14.31 -5.18
C ALA A 58 -4.92 13.05 -6.04
N VAL A 59 -3.85 12.27 -6.28
CA VAL A 59 -3.92 10.99 -7.02
C VAL A 59 -4.78 9.97 -6.27
N ALA A 60 -4.63 9.85 -4.94
CA ALA A 60 -5.49 8.99 -4.12
C ALA A 60 -6.97 9.36 -4.26
N GLY A 61 -7.30 10.65 -4.18
CA GLY A 61 -8.67 11.15 -4.40
C GLY A 61 -9.22 10.80 -5.79
N MET A 62 -8.40 10.90 -6.84
CA MET A 62 -8.79 10.51 -8.20
C MET A 62 -9.10 9.02 -8.31
N LEU A 63 -8.34 8.13 -7.65
CA LEU A 63 -8.61 6.70 -7.64
C LEU A 63 -9.99 6.40 -7.00
N VAL A 64 -10.28 7.02 -5.87
CA VAL A 64 -11.60 6.91 -5.21
C VAL A 64 -12.70 7.36 -6.15
N GLU A 65 -12.54 8.54 -6.77
CA GLU A 65 -13.56 9.10 -7.67
C GLU A 65 -13.76 8.25 -8.92
N PHE A 66 -12.71 7.62 -9.47
CA PHE A 66 -12.84 6.69 -10.59
C PHE A 66 -13.69 5.47 -10.24
N ARG A 67 -13.55 4.95 -9.00
CA ARG A 67 -14.37 3.86 -8.48
C ARG A 67 -15.82 4.30 -8.29
N GLU A 68 -16.05 5.42 -7.61
CA GLU A 68 -17.39 5.94 -7.32
C GLU A 68 -18.19 6.27 -8.58
N ARG A 69 -17.52 6.79 -9.61
CA ARG A 69 -18.16 7.06 -10.92
C ARG A 69 -18.32 5.81 -11.79
N GLY A 70 -17.89 4.64 -11.32
CA GLY A 70 -18.04 3.38 -12.04
C GLY A 70 -17.12 3.26 -13.27
N PHE A 71 -16.04 4.06 -13.36
CA PHE A 71 -15.05 3.91 -14.42
C PHE A 71 -14.18 2.67 -14.23
N VAL A 72 -14.10 2.19 -13.00
CA VAL A 72 -13.41 0.97 -12.60
C VAL A 72 -14.27 0.23 -11.60
N LYS A 73 -14.42 -1.09 -11.72
CA LYS A 73 -15.22 -1.90 -10.78
C LYS A 73 -14.43 -2.28 -9.53
N SER A 74 -13.16 -2.61 -9.70
CA SER A 74 -12.24 -2.99 -8.60
C SER A 74 -10.83 -2.52 -8.90
N MET A 75 -10.04 -2.31 -7.84
CA MET A 75 -8.65 -1.86 -7.95
C MET A 75 -7.73 -2.68 -7.06
N ILE A 76 -6.50 -2.89 -7.53
CA ILE A 76 -5.36 -3.32 -6.72
C ILE A 76 -4.39 -2.14 -6.72
N VAL A 77 -4.11 -1.59 -5.55
CA VAL A 77 -3.14 -0.50 -5.38
C VAL A 77 -1.93 -1.07 -4.66
N ILE A 78 -0.76 -1.00 -5.30
CA ILE A 78 0.52 -1.44 -4.76
C ILE A 78 1.31 -0.17 -4.43
N THR A 79 1.68 -0.01 -3.17
CA THR A 79 2.47 1.13 -2.69
C THR A 79 3.13 0.80 -1.36
N HIS A 80 4.20 1.50 -1.05
CA HIS A 80 4.82 1.50 0.29
C HIS A 80 4.25 2.60 1.21
N ASP A 81 3.36 3.46 0.71
CA ASP A 81 2.73 4.52 1.50
C ASP A 81 1.38 4.06 2.07
N ILE A 82 1.39 3.72 3.36
CA ILE A 82 0.19 3.26 4.07
C ILE A 82 -0.87 4.37 4.18
N SER A 83 -0.47 5.64 4.21
CA SER A 83 -1.42 6.76 4.32
C SER A 83 -2.31 6.88 3.08
N ILE A 84 -1.80 6.49 1.91
CA ILE A 84 -2.58 6.38 0.69
C ILE A 84 -3.55 5.19 0.78
N LEU A 85 -3.05 4.02 1.22
CA LEU A 85 -3.89 2.83 1.34
C LEU A 85 -5.07 3.06 2.28
N TYR A 86 -4.86 3.77 3.39
CA TYR A 86 -5.94 4.12 4.31
C TYR A 86 -7.07 4.92 3.66
N GLN A 87 -6.74 5.76 2.68
CA GLN A 87 -7.72 6.59 1.98
C GLN A 87 -8.49 5.83 0.89
N VAL A 88 -7.87 4.84 0.23
CA VAL A 88 -8.42 4.23 -0.98
C VAL A 88 -8.81 2.76 -0.83
N ALA A 89 -8.21 2.03 0.12
CA ALA A 89 -8.37 0.59 0.23
C ALA A 89 -9.46 0.18 1.21
N ASP A 90 -10.28 -0.79 0.82
CA ASP A 90 -11.21 -1.47 1.72
C ASP A 90 -10.47 -2.55 2.54
N THR A 91 -9.52 -3.24 1.90
CA THR A 91 -8.70 -4.31 2.50
C THR A 91 -7.23 -4.07 2.17
N ILE A 92 -6.36 -4.25 3.17
CA ILE A 92 -4.91 -4.17 3.00
C ILE A 92 -4.30 -5.56 3.12
N LEU A 93 -3.40 -5.89 2.19
CA LEU A 93 -2.54 -7.05 2.24
C LEU A 93 -1.12 -6.58 2.51
N VAL A 94 -0.57 -6.94 3.66
CA VAL A 94 0.81 -6.63 4.03
C VAL A 94 1.71 -7.78 3.57
N MET A 95 2.74 -7.46 2.81
CA MET A 95 3.71 -8.41 2.31
C MET A 95 5.10 -8.15 2.91
N TYR A 96 5.82 -9.21 3.19
CA TYR A 96 7.22 -9.13 3.60
C TYR A 96 8.06 -10.16 2.86
N ALA A 97 9.13 -9.71 2.23
CA ALA A 97 10.06 -10.54 1.47
C ALA A 97 9.35 -11.54 0.51
N GLY A 98 8.31 -11.10 -0.21
CA GLY A 98 7.58 -11.90 -1.20
C GLY A 98 6.52 -12.86 -0.61
N GLN A 99 6.20 -12.76 0.69
CA GLN A 99 5.12 -13.54 1.32
C GLN A 99 4.10 -12.64 2.00
N LEU A 100 2.84 -13.11 2.05
CA LEU A 100 1.80 -12.46 2.83
C LEU A 100 2.11 -12.61 4.33
N ALA A 101 2.14 -11.50 5.03
CA ALA A 101 2.28 -11.43 6.47
C ALA A 101 0.92 -11.27 7.16
N GLU A 102 0.08 -10.37 6.64
CA GLU A 102 -1.23 -10.04 7.21
C GLU A 102 -2.20 -9.55 6.15
N LYS A 103 -3.47 -9.84 6.32
CA LYS A 103 -4.59 -9.33 5.52
C LYS A 103 -5.74 -8.98 6.43
N ALA A 104 -6.23 -7.73 6.38
CA ALA A 104 -7.43 -7.32 7.11
C ALA A 104 -8.08 -6.09 6.46
N PRO A 105 -9.27 -5.67 6.89
CA PRO A 105 -9.83 -4.37 6.56
C PRO A 105 -8.84 -3.25 6.89
N ALA A 106 -8.83 -2.18 6.09
CA ALA A 106 -7.81 -1.13 6.19
C ALA A 106 -7.71 -0.52 7.60
N GLY A 107 -8.85 -0.21 8.24
CA GLY A 107 -8.85 0.30 9.62
C GLY A 107 -8.23 -0.68 10.62
N VAL A 108 -8.49 -1.98 10.46
CA VAL A 108 -7.94 -3.01 11.37
C VAL A 108 -6.42 -3.12 11.25
N ILE A 109 -5.86 -3.02 10.03
CA ILE A 109 -4.41 -3.01 9.83
C ILE A 109 -3.74 -1.85 10.55
N ILE A 110 -4.41 -0.70 10.64
CA ILE A 110 -3.86 0.50 11.27
C ILE A 110 -4.04 0.48 12.78
N ASP A 111 -5.26 0.17 13.23
CA ASP A 111 -5.63 0.31 14.64
C ASP A 111 -5.25 -0.91 15.50
N ALA A 112 -5.28 -2.11 14.91
CA ALA A 112 -5.09 -3.37 15.62
C ALA A 112 -4.31 -4.42 14.79
N PRO A 113 -3.12 -4.10 14.27
CA PRO A 113 -2.31 -5.06 13.52
C PRO A 113 -1.89 -6.21 14.43
N ARG A 114 -1.83 -7.43 13.88
CA ARG A 114 -1.49 -8.65 14.61
C ARG A 114 -0.06 -9.12 14.30
N HIS A 115 0.34 -9.13 13.03
CA HIS A 115 1.67 -9.59 12.67
C HIS A 115 2.75 -8.63 13.21
N PRO A 116 3.84 -9.14 13.84
CA PRO A 116 4.91 -8.30 14.40
C PRO A 116 5.54 -7.33 13.40
N TYR A 117 5.68 -7.72 12.13
CA TYR A 117 6.14 -6.82 11.07
C TYR A 117 5.17 -5.66 10.84
N THR A 118 3.85 -5.96 10.74
CA THR A 118 2.83 -4.92 10.54
C THR A 118 2.79 -3.94 11.71
N LYS A 119 2.89 -4.44 12.95
CA LYS A 119 2.96 -3.59 14.16
C LYS A 119 4.13 -2.62 14.07
N LEU A 120 5.32 -3.12 13.73
CA LEU A 120 6.51 -2.27 13.60
C LEU A 120 6.38 -1.30 12.40
N LEU A 121 5.79 -1.74 11.29
CA LEU A 121 5.57 -0.91 10.12
C LEU A 121 4.64 0.27 10.43
N ILE A 122 3.50 0.02 11.08
CA ILE A 122 2.56 1.06 11.51
C ILE A 122 3.20 1.99 12.54
N SER A 123 3.93 1.44 13.54
CA SER A 123 4.58 2.25 14.57
C SER A 123 5.72 3.14 14.05
N SER A 124 6.25 2.85 12.87
CA SER A 124 7.27 3.66 12.20
C SER A 124 6.71 4.82 11.39
N LEU A 125 5.38 4.90 11.24
CA LEU A 125 4.74 6.00 10.51
C LEU A 125 4.72 7.29 11.35
N PRO A 126 4.91 8.45 10.72
CA PRO A 126 4.74 9.74 11.38
C PRO A 126 3.25 9.95 11.74
N GLU A 127 2.97 10.20 12.99
CA GLU A 127 1.63 10.59 13.41
C GLU A 127 1.45 12.11 13.25
N VAL A 128 0.35 12.50 12.59
CA VAL A 128 0.05 13.91 12.37
C VAL A 128 -0.24 14.58 13.72
N GLY A 129 0.46 15.69 14.00
CA GLY A 129 0.27 16.47 15.24
C GLY A 129 1.21 16.10 16.39
N ILE A 130 1.99 15.05 16.31
CA ILE A 130 3.01 14.72 17.30
C ILE A 130 4.31 15.49 17.00
N ARG A 131 4.86 16.16 17.99
CA ARG A 131 6.16 16.86 17.87
C ARG A 131 7.30 15.84 17.96
N TYR A 132 8.40 16.10 17.26
CA TYR A 132 9.61 15.26 17.25
C TYR A 132 10.17 14.95 18.67
N GLY A 133 9.92 15.80 19.67
CA GLY A 133 10.32 15.60 21.05
C GLY A 133 9.45 14.60 21.83
N ASP A 134 8.21 14.36 21.38
CA ASP A 134 7.24 13.56 22.13
C ASP A 134 7.28 12.07 21.74
N LYS A 135 7.65 11.77 20.51
CA LYS A 135 7.79 10.38 20.01
C LYS A 135 8.94 10.26 19.00
N ARG A 136 9.96 9.48 19.34
CA ARG A 136 11.00 9.11 18.39
C ARG A 136 10.45 8.05 17.42
N LEU A 137 10.50 8.33 16.13
CA LEU A 137 10.24 7.30 15.12
C LEU A 137 11.36 6.26 15.17
N VAL A 138 10.99 5.03 15.47
CA VAL A 138 11.93 3.90 15.54
C VAL A 138 11.71 3.08 14.28
N GLY A 139 12.71 3.04 13.41
CA GLY A 139 12.69 2.18 12.24
C GLY A 139 12.76 0.69 12.64
N ILE A 140 12.30 -0.19 11.73
CA ILE A 140 12.38 -1.63 11.94
C ILE A 140 13.86 -2.05 11.93
N PRO A 141 14.39 -2.65 13.02
CA PRO A 141 15.82 -2.96 13.14
C PRO A 141 16.27 -4.00 12.10
N GLY A 142 17.56 -3.95 11.74
CA GLY A 142 18.17 -4.87 10.79
C GLY A 142 17.80 -4.57 9.33
N ALA A 143 18.44 -5.28 8.39
CA ALA A 143 18.18 -5.18 6.96
C ALA A 143 17.15 -6.22 6.49
N PRO A 144 16.33 -5.93 5.46
CA PRO A 144 15.51 -6.94 4.81
C PRO A 144 16.38 -8.07 4.24
N PRO A 145 15.89 -9.33 4.22
CA PRO A 145 16.64 -10.42 3.60
C PRO A 145 16.73 -10.24 2.08
N THR A 146 17.78 -10.81 1.50
CA THR A 146 17.84 -10.92 0.04
C THR A 146 16.72 -11.84 -0.48
N LEU A 147 16.14 -11.46 -1.62
CA LEU A 147 15.12 -12.30 -2.27
C LEU A 147 15.74 -13.39 -3.16
N LEU A 148 17.05 -13.33 -3.40
CA LEU A 148 17.77 -14.38 -4.13
C LEU A 148 17.85 -15.66 -3.30
N GLU A 149 18.08 -15.51 -2.00
CA GLU A 149 18.15 -16.63 -1.03
C GLU A 149 17.34 -16.24 0.22
N PRO A 150 16.02 -16.28 0.14
CA PRO A 150 15.18 -15.90 1.28
C PRO A 150 15.30 -16.93 2.41
N PRO A 151 15.28 -16.48 3.68
CA PRO A 151 15.37 -17.38 4.82
C PRO A 151 14.21 -18.40 4.81
N GLN A 152 14.52 -19.63 5.15
CA GLN A 152 13.53 -20.69 5.34
C GLN A 152 12.64 -20.37 6.55
N GLY A 153 11.36 -20.80 6.49
CA GLY A 153 10.38 -20.53 7.54
C GLY A 153 9.83 -19.11 7.48
N CYS A 154 9.55 -18.52 8.64
CA CYS A 154 9.08 -17.15 8.73
C CYS A 154 10.17 -16.18 8.23
N ARG A 155 9.89 -15.47 7.15
CA ARG A 155 10.87 -14.56 6.51
C ARG A 155 11.22 -13.35 7.35
N PHE A 156 10.34 -12.97 8.29
CA PHE A 156 10.57 -11.87 9.23
C PHE A 156 11.34 -12.31 10.49
N ARG A 157 11.59 -13.61 10.70
CA ARG A 157 12.17 -14.20 11.92
C ARG A 157 13.41 -13.45 12.43
N ASP A 158 14.36 -13.13 11.57
CA ASP A 158 15.65 -12.55 11.97
C ASP A 158 15.56 -11.09 12.43
N ARG A 159 14.40 -10.45 12.21
CA ARG A 159 14.09 -9.07 12.63
C ARG A 159 12.90 -9.02 13.60
N CYS A 160 12.31 -10.16 13.93
CA CYS A 160 11.13 -10.23 14.77
C CYS A 160 11.50 -10.20 16.25
N PRO A 161 10.98 -9.25 17.05
CA PRO A 161 11.24 -9.20 18.49
C PRO A 161 10.60 -10.37 19.25
N LEU A 162 9.64 -11.08 18.63
CA LEU A 162 8.92 -12.22 19.19
C LEU A 162 9.36 -13.56 18.58
N ALA A 163 10.55 -13.61 17.94
CA ALA A 163 10.99 -14.81 17.24
C ALA A 163 11.23 -15.97 18.20
N THR A 164 10.68 -17.15 17.87
CA THR A 164 10.87 -18.40 18.59
C THR A 164 11.50 -19.46 17.70
N ALA A 165 11.89 -20.61 18.27
CA ALA A 165 12.41 -21.74 17.53
C ALA A 165 11.41 -22.26 16.46
N GLN A 166 10.10 -22.11 16.69
CA GLN A 166 9.05 -22.51 15.77
C GLN A 166 9.07 -21.69 14.47
N CYS A 167 9.58 -20.44 14.50
CA CYS A 167 9.71 -19.57 13.32
C CYS A 167 10.72 -20.08 12.27
N LYS A 168 11.50 -21.13 12.59
CA LYS A 168 12.29 -21.87 11.58
C LYS A 168 11.42 -22.61 10.57
N LYS A 169 10.14 -22.83 10.91
CA LYS A 169 9.10 -23.37 10.00
C LYS A 169 8.23 -22.23 9.49
N GLN A 170 7.68 -22.41 8.29
CA GLN A 170 6.74 -21.44 7.70
C GLN A 170 5.44 -21.41 8.55
N PRO A 171 5.05 -20.24 9.09
CA PRO A 171 3.77 -20.12 9.77
C PRO A 171 2.62 -20.27 8.78
N PRO A 172 1.51 -20.92 9.18
CA PRO A 172 0.30 -20.96 8.37
C PRO A 172 -0.34 -19.57 8.32
N PHE A 173 -1.05 -19.29 7.22
CA PHE A 173 -1.85 -18.07 7.09
C PHE A 173 -3.25 -18.36 7.64
N VAL A 174 -3.48 -18.04 8.92
CA VAL A 174 -4.69 -18.39 9.67
C VAL A 174 -5.64 -17.23 9.82
N ARG A 175 -6.93 -17.54 9.90
CA ARG A 175 -7.97 -16.57 10.22
C ARG A 175 -8.00 -16.33 11.72
N VAL A 176 -7.77 -15.11 12.17
CA VAL A 176 -7.75 -14.71 13.58
C VAL A 176 -8.99 -13.92 14.01
N ALA A 177 -9.71 -13.34 13.04
CA ALA A 177 -10.98 -12.65 13.24
C ALA A 177 -11.76 -12.59 11.89
N PRO A 178 -13.00 -12.10 11.84
CA PRO A 178 -13.70 -11.87 10.58
C PRO A 178 -12.85 -11.03 9.62
N ASP A 179 -12.60 -11.56 8.40
CA ASP A 179 -11.80 -10.96 7.35
C ASP A 179 -10.36 -10.57 7.74
N HIS A 180 -9.83 -11.09 8.85
CA HIS A 180 -8.50 -10.86 9.36
C HIS A 180 -7.68 -12.16 9.36
N PHE A 181 -6.59 -12.18 8.62
CA PHE A 181 -5.70 -13.33 8.43
C PHE A 181 -4.25 -12.93 8.70
N VAL A 182 -3.51 -13.81 9.36
CA VAL A 182 -2.13 -13.55 9.82
C VAL A 182 -1.25 -14.77 9.60
N ALA A 183 -0.02 -14.56 9.12
CA ALA A 183 1.01 -15.59 9.00
C ALA A 183 2.00 -15.49 10.16
N CYS A 184 1.57 -15.83 11.37
CA CYS A 184 2.39 -15.77 12.58
C CYS A 184 2.09 -16.93 13.52
N TRP A 185 3.11 -17.53 14.11
CA TRP A 185 2.94 -18.63 15.08
C TRP A 185 2.31 -18.16 16.38
N GLU A 186 2.52 -16.92 16.82
CA GLU A 186 1.86 -16.32 17.98
C GLU A 186 0.33 -16.25 17.84
N GLU A 187 -0.17 -16.21 16.60
CA GLU A 187 -1.60 -16.10 16.28
C GLU A 187 -2.18 -17.44 15.81
N ALA A 188 -1.35 -18.46 15.61
CA ALA A 188 -1.75 -19.80 15.14
C ALA A 188 -1.87 -20.81 16.28
N ALA A 189 -1.71 -20.36 17.56
CA ALA A 189 -1.79 -21.17 18.77
C ALA A 189 -3.23 -21.37 19.23
#